data_9249c2ee4b488b5bbdaec02a6aef13d7
#
_entry.id   9249c2ee4b488b5bbdaec02a6aef13d7
#
_cell.length_a   1.000
_cell.length_b   1.000
_cell.length_c   1.000
_cell.angle_alpha   90.00
_cell.angle_beta   90.00
_cell.angle_gamma   90.00
#
_symmetry.space_group_name_H-M   'P 1'
#
loop_
_entity.id
_entity.type
_entity.pdbx_description
1 polymer ?
#
loop_
_entity_poly.entity_id
_entity_poly.type
_entity_poly.pdbx_seq_one_letter_code
_entity_poly.pdbx_strand_id
1 'polypeptide(L)'
;MASNLKFAVIGLVVLGILAVNSFFVVKETEQGVITQFGKPVGDPILNAGLHFKVPFIQKANFFEKRIMKWDGEPNQIPTRDKKYIWVDVTARWRIGDPLLFLQRIGTIATAHSRLDGIIDSIVRNFVSNNELIELVRSEGWEDAKKLLQEAGIEDYRLILAEESVEELDQPLVKGRERITREMVAEASRLLPQYGIELMDVMFTRVNYI
;
A
#
# COMPACT_ATOMS: atom_id res chain seq x y z
N MET A 1 -40.01 51.99 -1.23
CA MET A 1 -38.59 51.90 -1.58
C MET A 1 -37.78 51.09 -0.55
N ALA A 2 -37.96 51.23 0.75
CA ALA A 2 -37.17 50.53 1.79
C ALA A 2 -37.38 48.99 1.82
N SER A 3 -38.54 48.47 1.40
CA SER A 3 -38.81 47.00 1.34
C SER A 3 -37.99 46.33 0.25
N ASN A 4 -37.89 46.90 -0.94
CA ASN A 4 -37.19 46.35 -2.07
C ASN A 4 -35.68 46.30 -1.84
N LEU A 5 -35.14 47.30 -1.07
CA LEU A 5 -33.71 47.32 -0.70
C LEU A 5 -33.39 46.17 0.28
N LYS A 6 -34.25 45.84 1.23
CA LYS A 6 -34.05 44.73 2.14
C LYS A 6 -34.03 43.39 1.42
N PHE A 7 -34.92 43.14 0.46
CA PHE A 7 -34.93 41.92 -0.37
C PHE A 7 -33.70 41.83 -1.26
N ALA A 8 -33.23 42.96 -1.82
CA ALA A 8 -31.98 43.00 -2.61
C ALA A 8 -30.75 42.65 -1.77
N VAL A 9 -30.66 43.18 -0.55
CA VAL A 9 -29.58 42.86 0.39
C VAL A 9 -29.61 41.39 0.79
N ILE A 10 -30.77 40.84 1.12
CA ILE A 10 -30.90 39.40 1.44
C ILE A 10 -30.49 38.53 0.23
N GLY A 11 -30.94 38.87 -0.96
CA GLY A 11 -30.58 38.16 -2.19
C GLY A 11 -29.08 38.17 -2.44
N LEU A 12 -28.40 39.30 -2.23
CA LEU A 12 -26.95 39.43 -2.38
C LEU A 12 -26.19 38.59 -1.34
N VAL A 13 -26.69 38.57 -0.09
CA VAL A 13 -26.10 37.74 0.97
C VAL A 13 -26.24 36.24 0.62
N VAL A 14 -27.40 35.81 0.19
CA VAL A 14 -27.67 34.43 -0.23
C VAL A 14 -26.76 34.06 -1.41
N LEU A 15 -26.63 34.91 -2.42
CA LEU A 15 -25.73 34.71 -3.55
C LEU A 15 -24.28 34.57 -3.09
N GLY A 16 -23.83 35.40 -2.16
CA GLY A 16 -22.50 35.34 -1.55
C GLY A 16 -22.25 34.01 -0.84
N ILE A 17 -23.21 33.54 -0.04
CA ILE A 17 -23.13 32.24 0.64
C ILE A 17 -23.05 31.08 -0.38
N LEU A 18 -23.86 31.12 -1.42
CA LEU A 18 -23.82 30.14 -2.50
C LEU A 18 -22.47 30.14 -3.20
N ALA A 19 -21.95 31.31 -3.55
CA ALA A 19 -20.66 31.42 -4.23
C ALA A 19 -19.51 30.84 -3.41
N VAL A 20 -19.41 31.21 -2.12
CA VAL A 20 -18.37 30.71 -1.22
C VAL A 20 -18.45 29.18 -1.05
N ASN A 21 -19.64 28.61 -0.95
CA ASN A 21 -19.84 27.17 -0.78
C ASN A 21 -19.72 26.36 -2.07
N SER A 22 -19.65 27.04 -3.22
CA SER A 22 -19.48 26.39 -4.53
C SER A 22 -18.04 26.03 -4.86
N PHE A 23 -17.09 26.64 -4.21
CA PHE A 23 -15.67 26.42 -4.48
C PHE A 23 -15.02 25.61 -3.38
N PHE A 24 -14.06 24.76 -3.78
CA PHE A 24 -13.19 24.03 -2.86
C PHE A 24 -11.80 23.87 -3.47
N VAL A 25 -10.82 23.65 -2.63
CA VAL A 25 -9.41 23.49 -3.04
C VAL A 25 -9.00 22.05 -2.83
N VAL A 26 -8.39 21.46 -3.86
CA VAL A 26 -7.69 20.18 -3.80
C VAL A 26 -6.21 20.47 -3.65
N LYS A 27 -5.60 19.91 -2.60
CA LYS A 27 -4.15 20.05 -2.37
C LYS A 27 -3.37 19.10 -3.28
N GLU A 28 -2.08 19.39 -3.50
CA GLU A 28 -1.19 18.54 -4.28
C GLU A 28 -1.05 17.12 -3.73
N THR A 29 -1.21 16.98 -2.41
CA THR A 29 -1.16 15.69 -1.70
C THR A 29 -2.47 14.94 -1.71
N GLU A 30 -3.53 15.51 -2.25
CA GLU A 30 -4.90 14.99 -2.21
C GLU A 30 -5.45 14.78 -3.62
N GLN A 31 -6.42 13.91 -3.70
CA GLN A 31 -7.26 13.69 -4.87
C GLN A 31 -8.71 13.67 -4.42
N GLY A 32 -9.63 14.13 -5.29
CA GLY A 32 -11.01 14.35 -4.92
C GLY A 32 -12.00 13.54 -5.75
N VAL A 33 -13.12 13.14 -5.12
CA VAL A 33 -14.27 12.59 -5.81
C VAL A 33 -15.51 13.35 -5.35
N ILE A 34 -16.26 13.90 -6.30
CA ILE A 34 -17.51 14.57 -6.00
C ILE A 34 -18.63 13.52 -5.91
N THR A 35 -19.42 13.60 -4.86
CA THR A 35 -20.63 12.79 -4.70
C THR A 35 -21.86 13.68 -4.65
N GLN A 36 -22.96 13.20 -5.23
CA GLN A 36 -24.29 13.81 -5.17
C GLN A 36 -25.27 12.79 -4.61
N PHE A 37 -25.88 13.10 -3.47
CA PHE A 37 -26.77 12.17 -2.75
C PHE A 37 -26.10 10.79 -2.51
N GLY A 38 -24.80 10.80 -2.19
CA GLY A 38 -24.03 9.58 -1.93
C GLY A 38 -23.51 8.83 -3.17
N LYS A 39 -23.91 9.23 -4.39
CA LYS A 39 -23.42 8.63 -5.64
C LYS A 39 -22.30 9.46 -6.23
N PRO A 40 -21.20 8.89 -6.70
CA PRO A 40 -20.15 9.60 -7.42
C PRO A 40 -20.71 10.27 -8.69
N VAL A 41 -20.25 11.48 -8.97
CA VAL A 41 -20.66 12.26 -10.15
C VAL A 41 -19.42 12.90 -10.78
N GLY A 42 -19.27 12.71 -12.08
CA GLY A 42 -18.11 13.20 -12.85
C GLY A 42 -16.86 12.35 -12.63
N ASP A 43 -15.77 12.82 -13.23
CA ASP A 43 -14.46 12.16 -13.13
C ASP A 43 -13.74 12.52 -11.83
N PRO A 44 -12.83 11.67 -11.36
CA PRO A 44 -11.98 11.97 -10.22
C PRO A 44 -11.12 13.22 -10.47
N ILE A 45 -10.98 14.06 -9.48
CA ILE A 45 -10.16 15.27 -9.53
C ILE A 45 -8.76 14.92 -9.04
N LEU A 46 -7.82 14.77 -9.98
CA LEU A 46 -6.43 14.40 -9.72
C LEU A 46 -5.49 15.59 -9.62
N ASN A 47 -5.93 16.75 -10.13
CA ASN A 47 -5.13 17.97 -10.19
C ASN A 47 -5.43 18.87 -9.00
N ALA A 48 -4.37 19.38 -8.39
CA ALA A 48 -4.48 20.41 -7.36
C ALA A 48 -5.04 21.72 -7.91
N GLY A 49 -5.71 22.48 -7.09
CA GLY A 49 -6.24 23.78 -7.46
C GLY A 49 -7.66 24.04 -6.98
N LEU A 50 -8.25 25.10 -7.51
CA LEU A 50 -9.60 25.51 -7.20
C LEU A 50 -10.59 24.81 -8.13
N HIS A 51 -11.57 24.14 -7.53
CA HIS A 51 -12.60 23.39 -8.24
C HIS A 51 -13.99 23.86 -7.84
N PHE A 52 -14.97 23.57 -8.68
CA PHE A 52 -16.37 23.95 -8.47
C PHE A 52 -17.21 22.71 -8.14
N LYS A 53 -18.16 22.89 -7.22
CA LYS A 53 -19.24 21.92 -6.90
C LYS A 53 -20.55 22.64 -6.70
N VAL A 54 -21.66 21.95 -6.91
CA VAL A 54 -22.99 22.50 -6.58
C VAL A 54 -23.16 22.50 -5.06
N PRO A 55 -23.33 23.70 -4.44
CA PRO A 55 -23.46 23.80 -2.99
C PRO A 55 -24.68 23.06 -2.49
N PHE A 56 -24.62 22.54 -1.26
CA PHE A 56 -25.66 21.78 -0.55
C PHE A 56 -26.05 20.43 -1.16
N ILE A 57 -25.87 20.22 -2.46
CA ILE A 57 -26.25 19.00 -3.17
C ILE A 57 -25.03 18.07 -3.34
N GLN A 58 -23.87 18.65 -3.64
CA GLN A 58 -22.64 17.91 -3.89
C GLN A 58 -21.68 18.01 -2.71
N LYS A 59 -21.03 16.87 -2.42
CA LYS A 59 -19.97 16.76 -1.41
C LYS A 59 -18.68 16.33 -2.10
N ALA A 60 -17.58 17.05 -1.81
CA ALA A 60 -16.24 16.64 -2.20
C ALA A 60 -15.68 15.70 -1.13
N ASN A 61 -15.21 14.52 -1.54
CA ASN A 61 -14.52 13.56 -0.71
C ASN A 61 -13.04 13.58 -1.12
N PHE A 62 -12.13 13.73 -0.15
CA PHE A 62 -10.70 13.84 -0.39
C PHE A 62 -10.01 12.56 0.05
N PHE A 63 -9.06 12.12 -0.74
CA PHE A 63 -8.24 10.95 -0.49
C PHE A 63 -6.76 11.30 -0.62
N GLU A 64 -5.92 10.66 0.18
CA GLU A 64 -4.48 10.78 0.12
C GLU A 64 -3.95 10.29 -1.24
N LYS A 65 -3.08 11.10 -1.88
CA LYS A 65 -2.44 10.79 -3.17
C LYS A 65 -1.03 10.21 -2.99
N ARG A 66 -0.43 10.48 -1.83
CA ARG A 66 0.93 10.00 -1.51
C ARG A 66 0.95 8.51 -1.24
N ILE A 67 2.14 7.95 -1.33
CA ILE A 67 2.41 6.55 -0.94
C ILE A 67 2.26 6.43 0.58
N MET A 68 1.50 5.44 0.99
CA MET A 68 1.24 5.10 2.39
C MET A 68 1.92 3.78 2.74
N LYS A 69 2.30 3.63 4.00
CA LYS A 69 2.82 2.38 4.55
C LYS A 69 1.65 1.52 5.05
N TRP A 70 1.72 0.25 4.77
CA TRP A 70 0.99 -0.80 5.47
C TRP A 70 2.00 -1.61 6.28
N ASP A 71 1.66 -1.97 7.51
CA ASP A 71 2.48 -2.72 8.44
C ASP A 71 1.64 -3.92 8.90
N GLY A 72 2.05 -5.12 8.49
CA GLY A 72 1.37 -6.36 8.87
C GLY A 72 1.64 -6.74 10.31
N GLU A 73 0.77 -7.54 10.89
CA GLU A 73 1.05 -8.15 12.19
C GLU A 73 2.03 -9.31 12.02
N PRO A 74 3.08 -9.40 12.86
CA PRO A 74 4.01 -10.53 12.81
C PRO A 74 3.29 -11.85 13.01
N ASN A 75 3.46 -12.77 12.07
CA ASN A 75 2.80 -14.08 12.09
C ASN A 75 3.82 -15.22 12.11
N GLN A 76 3.49 -16.28 12.87
CA GLN A 76 4.25 -17.51 12.84
C GLN A 76 3.76 -18.40 11.70
N ILE A 77 4.64 -18.72 10.76
CA ILE A 77 4.30 -19.50 9.57
C ILE A 77 5.31 -20.65 9.39
N PRO A 78 4.84 -21.88 9.12
CA PRO A 78 5.73 -22.98 8.75
C PRO A 78 6.20 -22.81 7.30
N THR A 79 7.49 -23.02 7.06
CA THR A 79 8.09 -23.10 5.74
C THR A 79 7.88 -24.48 5.10
N ARG A 80 8.26 -24.65 3.82
CA ARG A 80 8.19 -25.93 3.11
C ARG A 80 9.01 -27.02 3.80
N ASP A 81 10.17 -26.66 4.36
CA ASP A 81 11.06 -27.54 5.13
C ASP A 81 10.63 -27.71 6.60
N LYS A 82 9.37 -27.34 6.94
CA LYS A 82 8.73 -27.52 8.26
C LYS A 82 9.40 -26.76 9.40
N LYS A 83 10.15 -25.71 9.10
CA LYS A 83 10.69 -24.79 10.10
C LYS A 83 9.65 -23.72 10.42
N TYR A 84 9.41 -23.43 11.69
CA TYR A 84 8.51 -22.35 12.10
C TYR A 84 9.31 -21.06 12.18
N ILE A 85 8.85 -20.04 11.48
CA ILE A 85 9.46 -18.71 11.46
C ILE A 85 8.45 -17.62 11.81
N TRP A 86 8.93 -16.59 12.51
CA TRP A 86 8.21 -15.34 12.67
C TRP A 86 8.49 -14.47 11.46
N VAL A 87 7.45 -14.09 10.76
CA VAL A 87 7.53 -13.25 9.57
C VAL A 87 6.82 -11.93 9.85
N ASP A 88 7.53 -10.84 9.65
CA ASP A 88 7.04 -9.48 9.72
C ASP A 88 7.20 -8.85 8.34
N VAL A 89 6.12 -8.29 7.79
CA VAL A 89 6.05 -7.79 6.42
C VAL A 89 5.48 -6.39 6.40
N THR A 90 6.10 -5.53 5.63
CA THR A 90 5.59 -4.19 5.33
C THR A 90 5.34 -4.03 3.84
N ALA A 91 4.40 -3.16 3.49
CA ALA A 91 4.10 -2.83 2.11
C ALA A 91 3.94 -1.32 1.92
N ARG A 92 4.24 -0.85 0.71
CA ARG A 92 3.93 0.51 0.28
C ARG A 92 2.85 0.47 -0.78
N TRP A 93 1.84 1.30 -0.58
CA TRP A 93 0.68 1.34 -1.42
C TRP A 93 0.16 2.76 -1.59
N ARG A 94 -0.67 2.99 -2.59
CA ARG A 94 -1.39 4.25 -2.79
C ARG A 94 -2.79 4.01 -3.35
N ILE A 95 -3.62 5.03 -3.30
CA ILE A 95 -4.90 5.04 -3.97
C ILE A 95 -4.64 5.42 -5.44
N GLY A 96 -4.71 4.42 -6.34
CA GLY A 96 -4.51 4.59 -7.78
C GLY A 96 -5.76 5.09 -8.49
N ASP A 97 -6.93 4.60 -8.06
CA ASP A 97 -8.24 5.06 -8.56
C ASP A 97 -9.15 5.46 -7.38
N PRO A 98 -9.29 6.77 -7.10
CA PRO A 98 -10.08 7.24 -5.98
C PRO A 98 -11.60 7.00 -6.15
N LEU A 99 -12.08 6.84 -7.39
CA LEU A 99 -13.48 6.53 -7.66
C LEU A 99 -13.81 5.10 -7.26
N LEU A 100 -13.01 4.12 -7.72
CA LEU A 100 -13.14 2.73 -7.31
C LEU A 100 -12.92 2.57 -5.81
N PHE A 101 -11.92 3.28 -5.26
CA PHE A 101 -11.64 3.27 -3.83
C PHE A 101 -12.85 3.74 -3.02
N LEU A 102 -13.48 4.85 -3.40
CA LEU A 102 -14.69 5.34 -2.73
C LEU A 102 -15.82 4.33 -2.80
N GLN A 103 -16.04 3.71 -3.96
CA GLN A 103 -17.14 2.78 -4.20
C GLN A 103 -16.97 1.43 -3.49
N ARG A 104 -15.75 0.93 -3.38
CA ARG A 104 -15.45 -0.44 -2.89
C ARG A 104 -14.95 -0.48 -1.46
N ILE A 105 -14.24 0.55 -1.05
CA ILE A 105 -13.52 0.62 0.23
C ILE A 105 -14.08 1.74 1.10
N GLY A 106 -14.12 2.96 0.59
CA GLY A 106 -14.66 4.15 1.25
C GLY A 106 -13.70 4.81 2.24
N THR A 107 -12.96 4.09 3.08
CA THR A 107 -12.07 4.65 4.10
C THR A 107 -10.70 3.97 4.14
N ILE A 108 -9.69 4.69 4.65
CA ILE A 108 -8.33 4.15 4.85
C ILE A 108 -8.33 2.96 5.82
N ALA A 109 -9.14 3.01 6.88
CA ALA A 109 -9.25 1.91 7.84
C ALA A 109 -9.74 0.61 7.17
N THR A 110 -10.78 0.71 6.32
CA THR A 110 -11.28 -0.43 5.55
C THR A 110 -10.23 -0.92 4.54
N ALA A 111 -9.43 -0.01 3.95
CA ALA A 111 -8.32 -0.38 3.08
C ALA A 111 -7.27 -1.21 3.82
N HIS A 112 -6.86 -0.79 5.02
CA HIS A 112 -5.94 -1.57 5.85
C HIS A 112 -6.47 -2.99 6.11
N SER A 113 -7.72 -3.13 6.57
CA SER A 113 -8.31 -4.46 6.79
C SER A 113 -8.38 -5.32 5.51
N ARG A 114 -8.51 -4.69 4.35
CA ARG A 114 -8.50 -5.41 3.07
C ARG A 114 -7.09 -5.82 2.68
N LEU A 115 -6.10 -4.96 2.92
CA LEU A 115 -4.68 -5.25 2.73
C LEU A 115 -4.23 -6.39 3.65
N ASP A 116 -4.64 -6.37 4.93
CA ASP A 116 -4.38 -7.44 5.91
C ASP A 116 -4.82 -8.79 5.32
N GLY A 117 -6.07 -8.91 4.89
CA GLY A 117 -6.57 -10.17 4.36
C GLY A 117 -5.89 -10.66 3.08
N ILE A 118 -5.50 -9.75 2.18
CA ILE A 118 -4.89 -10.10 0.89
C ILE A 118 -3.39 -10.37 1.07
N ILE A 119 -2.65 -9.46 1.71
CA ILE A 119 -1.19 -9.58 1.82
C ILE A 119 -0.83 -10.74 2.75
N ASP A 120 -1.49 -10.88 3.91
CA ASP A 120 -1.24 -12.00 4.83
C ASP A 120 -1.49 -13.36 4.15
N SER A 121 -2.53 -13.48 3.35
CA SER A 121 -2.82 -14.68 2.60
C SER A 121 -1.71 -15.02 1.59
N ILE A 122 -1.24 -14.02 0.87
CA ILE A 122 -0.15 -14.17 -0.11
C ILE A 122 1.15 -14.53 0.60
N VAL A 123 1.52 -13.79 1.66
CA VAL A 123 2.73 -14.05 2.46
C VAL A 123 2.72 -15.47 2.99
N ARG A 124 1.61 -15.90 3.61
CA ARG A 124 1.46 -17.26 4.14
C ARG A 124 1.65 -18.32 3.05
N ASN A 125 1.06 -18.11 1.88
CA ASN A 125 1.18 -19.02 0.74
C ASN A 125 2.64 -19.11 0.26
N PHE A 126 3.30 -17.97 0.06
CA PHE A 126 4.69 -17.95 -0.40
C PHE A 126 5.65 -18.53 0.64
N VAL A 127 5.50 -18.20 1.91
CA VAL A 127 6.35 -18.75 2.99
C VAL A 127 6.19 -20.27 3.08
N SER A 128 4.95 -20.77 3.05
CA SER A 128 4.70 -22.23 3.18
C SER A 128 5.15 -23.05 1.96
N ASN A 129 5.32 -22.41 0.80
CA ASN A 129 5.76 -23.07 -0.43
C ASN A 129 7.27 -22.94 -0.72
N ASN A 130 8.01 -22.18 0.07
CA ASN A 130 9.45 -21.99 -0.07
C ASN A 130 10.20 -22.44 1.17
N GLU A 131 11.46 -22.79 1.01
CA GLU A 131 12.34 -23.15 2.12
C GLU A 131 12.84 -21.89 2.84
N LEU A 132 13.24 -22.04 4.10
CA LEU A 132 13.74 -20.91 4.91
C LEU A 132 14.88 -20.17 4.20
N ILE A 133 15.80 -20.90 3.61
CA ILE A 133 16.98 -20.36 2.93
C ILE A 133 16.60 -19.41 1.77
N GLU A 134 15.52 -19.72 1.04
CA GLU A 134 15.01 -18.91 -0.07
C GLU A 134 14.37 -17.59 0.40
N LEU A 135 13.88 -17.57 1.65
CA LEU A 135 13.25 -16.40 2.25
C LEU A 135 14.26 -15.43 2.88
N VAL A 136 15.43 -15.95 3.25
CA VAL A 136 16.46 -15.18 3.94
C VAL A 136 17.56 -14.70 3.00
N ARG A 137 18.00 -15.54 2.07
CA ARG A 137 19.12 -15.22 1.18
C ARG A 137 18.68 -14.40 -0.04
N SER A 138 19.56 -13.50 -0.43
CA SER A 138 19.43 -12.71 -1.66
C SER A 138 19.95 -13.45 -2.90
N GLU A 139 19.48 -13.05 -4.09
CA GLU A 139 19.94 -13.58 -5.38
C GLU A 139 21.47 -13.43 -5.59
N GLY A 140 22.10 -12.40 -4.98
CA GLY A 140 23.55 -12.13 -5.06
C GLY A 140 24.39 -12.87 -4.03
N TRP A 141 23.82 -13.81 -3.28
CA TRP A 141 24.52 -14.52 -2.20
C TRP A 141 25.77 -15.28 -2.70
N GLU A 142 25.66 -15.99 -3.81
CA GLU A 142 26.77 -16.77 -4.37
C GLU A 142 27.95 -15.88 -4.81
N ASP A 143 27.67 -14.71 -5.35
CA ASP A 143 28.70 -13.75 -5.74
C ASP A 143 29.34 -13.11 -4.50
N ALA A 144 28.55 -12.79 -3.48
CA ALA A 144 29.06 -12.30 -2.20
C ALA A 144 29.95 -13.34 -1.51
N LYS A 145 29.55 -14.62 -1.54
CA LYS A 145 30.33 -15.74 -1.00
C LYS A 145 31.68 -15.86 -1.69
N LYS A 146 31.73 -15.76 -3.02
CA LYS A 146 33.00 -15.79 -3.78
C LYS A 146 33.90 -14.62 -3.43
N LEU A 147 33.38 -13.40 -3.34
CA LEU A 147 34.12 -12.21 -2.95
C LEU A 147 34.70 -12.33 -1.54
N LEU A 148 33.96 -12.90 -0.58
CA LEU A 148 34.47 -13.14 0.78
C LEU A 148 35.58 -14.18 0.81
N GLN A 149 35.47 -15.24 0.00
CA GLN A 149 36.51 -16.26 -0.14
C GLN A 149 37.79 -15.67 -0.79
N GLU A 150 37.68 -14.88 -1.85
CA GLU A 150 38.78 -14.20 -2.51
C GLU A 150 39.48 -13.18 -1.60
N ALA A 151 38.72 -12.55 -0.69
CA ALA A 151 39.25 -11.63 0.33
C ALA A 151 39.95 -12.35 1.50
N GLY A 152 40.02 -13.69 1.49
CA GLY A 152 40.65 -14.47 2.56
C GLY A 152 39.85 -14.51 3.86
N ILE A 153 38.57 -14.13 3.82
CA ILE A 153 37.64 -14.21 4.96
C ILE A 153 37.04 -15.63 4.96
N GLU A 154 37.82 -16.59 5.42
CA GLU A 154 37.37 -18.00 5.53
C GLU A 154 36.31 -18.18 6.60
N ASP A 155 36.18 -17.26 7.53
CA ASP A 155 35.32 -17.33 8.69
C ASP A 155 33.99 -16.52 8.50
N TYR A 156 33.55 -16.28 7.24
CA TYR A 156 32.23 -15.71 6.99
C TYR A 156 31.10 -16.52 7.68
N ARG A 157 31.38 -17.78 8.01
CA ARG A 157 30.53 -18.69 8.80
C ARG A 157 30.26 -18.18 10.21
N LEU A 158 31.25 -17.51 10.85
CA LEU A 158 31.09 -16.88 12.17
C LEU A 158 30.27 -15.58 12.12
N ILE A 159 30.28 -14.89 10.97
CA ILE A 159 29.50 -13.66 10.77
C ILE A 159 28.03 -13.99 10.55
N LEU A 160 27.73 -15.15 10.00
CA LEU A 160 26.38 -15.63 9.69
C LEU A 160 25.82 -16.55 10.80
N ALA A 161 26.43 -16.50 11.97
CA ALA A 161 26.14 -17.29 13.17
C ALA A 161 24.75 -17.97 13.20
N GLU A 162 24.75 -19.29 13.43
CA GLU A 162 23.65 -20.18 13.85
C GLU A 162 23.04 -21.13 12.79
N GLU A 163 23.34 -21.02 11.50
CA GLU A 163 22.86 -22.02 10.54
C GLU A 163 23.88 -23.17 10.38
N SER A 164 23.37 -24.41 10.27
CA SER A 164 24.21 -25.57 9.98
C SER A 164 24.96 -25.38 8.66
N VAL A 165 26.24 -25.73 8.63
CA VAL A 165 27.15 -25.54 7.48
C VAL A 165 26.60 -26.16 6.19
N GLU A 166 25.82 -27.25 6.31
CA GLU A 166 25.19 -27.94 5.18
C GLU A 166 24.08 -27.12 4.51
N GLU A 167 23.36 -26.29 5.29
CA GLU A 167 22.31 -25.40 4.75
C GLU A 167 22.90 -24.21 4.02
N LEU A 168 24.11 -23.76 4.38
CA LEU A 168 24.79 -22.64 3.72
C LEU A 168 25.26 -22.97 2.29
N ASP A 169 25.47 -24.22 1.96
CA ASP A 169 25.99 -24.66 0.66
C ASP A 169 24.89 -25.08 -0.34
N GLN A 170 23.61 -25.04 0.07
CA GLN A 170 22.50 -25.33 -0.84
C GLN A 170 22.33 -24.23 -1.90
N PRO A 171 22.19 -24.59 -3.17
CA PRO A 171 21.98 -23.62 -4.24
C PRO A 171 20.60 -22.95 -4.11
N LEU A 172 20.56 -21.63 -4.26
CA LEU A 172 19.30 -20.90 -4.32
C LEU A 172 18.58 -21.18 -5.63
N VAL A 173 17.26 -21.45 -5.53
CA VAL A 173 16.39 -21.60 -6.70
C VAL A 173 15.73 -20.27 -7.08
N LYS A 174 15.30 -19.51 -6.10
CA LYS A 174 14.60 -18.23 -6.28
C LYS A 174 15.31 -17.07 -5.61
N GLY A 175 15.54 -17.17 -4.30
CA GLY A 175 16.01 -16.09 -3.46
C GLY A 175 14.91 -15.11 -3.06
N ARG A 176 15.20 -14.34 -2.00
CA ARG A 176 14.27 -13.42 -1.34
C ARG A 176 13.66 -12.39 -2.31
N GLU A 177 14.49 -11.80 -3.17
CA GLU A 177 14.05 -10.74 -4.09
C GLU A 177 13.05 -11.25 -5.12
N ARG A 178 13.26 -12.45 -5.64
CA ARG A 178 12.35 -13.07 -6.60
C ARG A 178 11.01 -13.40 -5.95
N ILE A 179 11.04 -13.98 -4.75
CA ILE A 179 9.83 -14.30 -3.98
C ILE A 179 9.05 -13.02 -3.72
N THR A 180 9.71 -11.94 -3.30
CA THR A 180 9.07 -10.64 -3.05
C THR A 180 8.44 -10.07 -4.33
N ARG A 181 9.13 -10.16 -5.49
CA ARG A 181 8.56 -9.74 -6.79
C ARG A 181 7.34 -10.57 -7.18
N GLU A 182 7.37 -11.88 -6.95
CA GLU A 182 6.23 -12.77 -7.23
C GLU A 182 5.04 -12.42 -6.31
N MET A 183 5.26 -12.13 -5.03
CA MET A 183 4.22 -11.66 -4.09
C MET A 183 3.58 -10.36 -4.57
N VAL A 184 4.39 -9.36 -4.96
CA VAL A 184 3.89 -8.09 -5.50
C VAL A 184 3.07 -8.31 -6.75
N ALA A 185 3.54 -9.17 -7.66
CA ALA A 185 2.82 -9.48 -8.90
C ALA A 185 1.47 -10.13 -8.64
N GLU A 186 1.36 -11.02 -7.64
CA GLU A 186 0.10 -11.66 -7.26
C GLU A 186 -0.86 -10.66 -6.59
N ALA A 187 -0.39 -9.87 -5.64
CA ALA A 187 -1.18 -8.84 -4.98
C ALA A 187 -1.68 -7.77 -5.97
N SER A 188 -0.83 -7.39 -6.94
CA SER A 188 -1.17 -6.42 -7.98
C SER A 188 -2.24 -6.91 -8.97
N ARG A 189 -2.61 -8.18 -8.95
CA ARG A 189 -3.77 -8.71 -9.70
C ARG A 189 -5.08 -8.52 -8.93
N LEU A 190 -5.02 -8.50 -7.60
CA LEU A 190 -6.20 -8.47 -6.73
C LEU A 190 -6.56 -7.06 -6.26
N LEU A 191 -5.58 -6.20 -6.02
CA LEU A 191 -5.78 -4.89 -5.41
C LEU A 191 -6.39 -3.82 -6.32
N PRO A 192 -6.15 -3.80 -7.66
CA PRO A 192 -6.70 -2.76 -8.54
C PRO A 192 -8.24 -2.71 -8.56
N GLN A 193 -8.91 -3.84 -8.34
CA GLN A 193 -10.38 -3.86 -8.24
C GLN A 193 -10.93 -3.02 -7.08
N TYR A 194 -10.09 -2.66 -6.12
CA TYR A 194 -10.40 -1.81 -4.98
C TYR A 194 -9.90 -0.37 -5.14
N GLY A 195 -9.33 -0.03 -6.30
CA GLY A 195 -8.70 1.26 -6.53
C GLY A 195 -7.35 1.43 -5.80
N ILE A 196 -6.75 0.32 -5.37
CA ILE A 196 -5.47 0.28 -4.64
C ILE A 196 -4.36 -0.16 -5.60
N GLU A 197 -3.26 0.58 -5.57
CA GLU A 197 -2.01 0.25 -6.27
C GLU A 197 -0.93 -0.09 -5.26
N LEU A 198 -0.41 -1.31 -5.33
CA LEU A 198 0.69 -1.77 -4.50
C LEU A 198 2.02 -1.44 -5.18
N MET A 199 2.93 -0.80 -4.46
CA MET A 199 4.25 -0.44 -4.96
C MET A 199 5.27 -1.54 -4.71
N ASP A 200 5.31 -2.02 -3.47
CA ASP A 200 6.18 -3.14 -3.06
C ASP A 200 5.67 -3.82 -1.79
N VAL A 201 6.27 -4.97 -1.54
CA VAL A 201 6.14 -5.75 -0.29
C VAL A 201 7.54 -6.13 0.15
N MET A 202 7.86 -5.98 1.42
CA MET A 202 9.19 -6.26 1.96
C MET A 202 9.08 -7.08 3.25
N PHE A 203 9.91 -8.10 3.37
CA PHE A 203 10.14 -8.76 4.66
C PHE A 203 10.96 -7.82 5.56
N THR A 204 10.36 -7.36 6.65
CA THR A 204 11.01 -6.50 7.64
C THR A 204 11.83 -7.34 8.60
N ARG A 205 11.30 -8.50 8.98
CA ARG A 205 11.95 -9.44 9.89
C ARG A 205 11.56 -10.87 9.54
N VAL A 206 12.55 -11.75 9.58
CA VAL A 206 12.37 -13.20 9.52
C VAL A 206 13.22 -13.77 10.65
N ASN A 207 12.57 -14.32 11.68
CA ASN A 207 13.24 -14.91 12.84
C ASN A 207 12.87 -16.39 12.92
N TYR A 208 13.88 -17.23 13.13
CA TYR A 208 13.72 -18.62 13.47
C TYR A 208 13.33 -18.77 14.95
N ILE A 209 12.54 -19.80 15.29
CA ILE A 209 12.09 -20.12 16.64
C ILE A 209 12.91 -21.28 17.17
#